data_f7a589dfed32b3d311dd368b8f8983e0
#
_entry.id   f7a589dfed32b3d311dd368b8f8983e0
#
_cell.length_a   1.000
_cell.length_b   1.000
_cell.length_c   1.000
_cell.angle_alpha   90.00
_cell.angle_beta   90.00
_cell.angle_gamma   90.00
#
_symmetry.space_group_name_H-M   'P 1'
#
loop_
_entity.id
_entity.type
_entity.pdbx_description
1 polymer ?
#
loop_
_entity_poly.entity_id
_entity_poly.type
_entity_poly.pdbx_seq_one_letter_code
_entity_poly.pdbx_strand_id
1 'polypeptide(L)'
;MTAAVTSEQDPQVPGAPRASRAWAAVGVIGELLITVGVVLLLFVAYQLWWTNVVADRAADQQVIALQDSWSRPPSAQGEGEEVQEGNGKQARPKLGDAFALMYIPRLSDKVWGMPVLESVELPDLARGIGHYPETQLPGQKGNFAVAAHRATNGEPFRDVDRLQVGDKVYVEVRDSWFEYTLKRDQIVSPQDGWVIDPVPGEPGAKPVERLITLTTCNPRWASTTRWIWWGELSNTWDKATDKLPAAIKAGR
;
A
#
# COMPACT_ATOMS: atom_id res chain seq x y z
N MET A 1 -44.59 -53.11 -78.77
CA MET A 1 -43.92 -53.28 -77.51
C MET A 1 -43.26 -51.93 -77.13
N THR A 2 -43.95 -51.17 -76.37
CA THR A 2 -43.51 -49.81 -75.97
C THR A 2 -43.15 -49.88 -74.51
N ALA A 3 -41.87 -49.71 -74.22
CA ALA A 3 -41.34 -49.71 -72.84
C ALA A 3 -41.57 -48.32 -72.17
N ALA A 4 -42.28 -48.29 -71.06
CA ALA A 4 -42.50 -47.11 -70.25
C ALA A 4 -41.25 -46.83 -69.41
N VAL A 5 -40.66 -45.65 -69.59
CA VAL A 5 -39.58 -45.14 -68.75
C VAL A 5 -40.21 -44.50 -67.53
N THR A 6 -40.02 -45.08 -66.33
CA THR A 6 -40.39 -44.56 -65.05
C THR A 6 -39.35 -43.54 -64.63
N SER A 7 -39.71 -42.26 -64.48
CA SER A 7 -38.88 -41.19 -63.92
C SER A 7 -38.80 -41.32 -62.40
N GLU A 8 -37.64 -41.66 -61.91
CA GLU A 8 -37.28 -41.68 -60.49
C GLU A 8 -37.20 -40.22 -59.96
N GLN A 9 -38.08 -39.88 -59.06
CA GLN A 9 -38.08 -38.58 -58.42
C GLN A 9 -36.99 -38.56 -57.32
N ASP A 10 -35.99 -37.72 -57.54
CA ASP A 10 -34.93 -37.45 -56.61
C ASP A 10 -35.51 -36.86 -55.29
N PRO A 11 -35.16 -37.37 -54.06
CA PRO A 11 -35.71 -36.89 -52.83
C PRO A 11 -35.15 -35.45 -52.49
N GLN A 12 -36.04 -34.48 -52.53
CA GLN A 12 -35.68 -33.09 -52.11
C GLN A 12 -35.24 -33.09 -50.67
N VAL A 13 -33.96 -32.79 -50.43
CA VAL A 13 -33.37 -32.52 -49.11
C VAL A 13 -34.03 -31.23 -48.56
N PRO A 14 -34.66 -31.28 -47.37
CA PRO A 14 -35.26 -30.08 -46.80
C PRO A 14 -34.16 -29.03 -46.56
N GLY A 15 -34.29 -27.85 -47.15
CA GLY A 15 -33.38 -26.75 -46.96
C GLY A 15 -33.33 -26.32 -45.48
N ALA A 16 -32.14 -26.19 -44.92
CA ALA A 16 -31.94 -25.75 -43.57
C ALA A 16 -32.70 -24.44 -43.29
N PRO A 17 -33.40 -24.31 -42.14
CA PRO A 17 -34.16 -23.11 -41.82
C PRO A 17 -33.25 -21.88 -41.79
N ARG A 18 -33.56 -20.88 -42.62
CA ARG A 18 -32.84 -19.59 -42.62
C ARG A 18 -33.13 -18.92 -41.30
N ALA A 19 -32.08 -18.78 -40.48
CA ALA A 19 -32.16 -18.01 -39.21
C ALA A 19 -32.76 -16.63 -39.51
N SER A 20 -33.85 -16.28 -38.82
CA SER A 20 -34.50 -14.98 -38.99
C SER A 20 -33.52 -13.86 -38.62
N ARG A 21 -33.63 -12.68 -39.27
CA ARG A 21 -32.79 -11.50 -38.94
C ARG A 21 -32.81 -11.17 -37.45
N ALA A 22 -33.90 -11.49 -36.75
CA ALA A 22 -34.05 -11.32 -35.31
C ALA A 22 -33.08 -12.23 -34.52
N TRP A 23 -32.93 -13.52 -34.90
CA TRP A 23 -31.98 -14.43 -34.27
C TRP A 23 -30.51 -14.05 -34.51
N ALA A 24 -30.21 -13.54 -35.72
CA ALA A 24 -28.87 -13.00 -36.02
C ALA A 24 -28.56 -11.75 -35.16
N ALA A 25 -29.54 -10.85 -34.98
CA ALA A 25 -29.37 -9.68 -34.10
C ALA A 25 -29.17 -10.07 -32.64
N VAL A 26 -29.92 -11.06 -32.13
CA VAL A 26 -29.74 -11.60 -30.76
C VAL A 26 -28.34 -12.22 -30.62
N GLY A 27 -27.83 -12.93 -31.63
CA GLY A 27 -26.48 -13.47 -31.61
C GLY A 27 -25.41 -12.40 -31.49
N VAL A 28 -25.51 -11.34 -32.32
CA VAL A 28 -24.55 -10.20 -32.26
C VAL A 28 -24.58 -9.48 -30.93
N ILE A 29 -25.79 -9.24 -30.36
CA ILE A 29 -25.90 -8.62 -29.03
C ILE A 29 -25.28 -9.53 -27.96
N GLY A 30 -25.53 -10.84 -28.02
CA GLY A 30 -24.94 -11.81 -27.09
C GLY A 30 -23.40 -11.83 -27.15
N GLU A 31 -22.83 -11.82 -28.35
CA GLU A 31 -21.39 -11.77 -28.56
C GLU A 31 -20.77 -10.45 -28.01
N LEU A 32 -21.45 -9.33 -28.25
CA LEU A 32 -21.02 -8.02 -27.74
C LEU A 32 -21.04 -7.99 -26.21
N LEU A 33 -22.10 -8.53 -25.57
CA LEU A 33 -22.21 -8.62 -24.12
C LEU A 33 -21.12 -9.53 -23.51
N ILE A 34 -20.81 -10.65 -24.16
CA ILE A 34 -19.72 -11.54 -23.73
C ILE A 34 -18.39 -10.80 -23.82
N THR A 35 -18.15 -10.11 -24.94
CA THR A 35 -16.92 -9.33 -25.15
C THR A 35 -16.73 -8.26 -24.05
N VAL A 36 -17.81 -7.48 -23.80
CA VAL A 36 -17.80 -6.46 -22.71
C VAL A 36 -17.55 -7.13 -21.37
N GLY A 37 -18.22 -8.26 -21.08
CA GLY A 37 -18.01 -9.02 -19.84
C GLY A 37 -16.56 -9.47 -19.65
N VAL A 38 -15.94 -10.01 -20.69
CA VAL A 38 -14.53 -10.43 -20.67
C VAL A 38 -13.61 -9.23 -20.46
N VAL A 39 -13.84 -8.11 -21.15
CA VAL A 39 -13.04 -6.88 -20.96
C VAL A 39 -13.14 -6.35 -19.52
N LEU A 40 -14.35 -6.34 -18.95
CA LEU A 40 -14.54 -5.94 -17.55
C LEU A 40 -13.83 -6.86 -16.56
N LEU A 41 -13.89 -8.19 -16.78
CA LEU A 41 -13.17 -9.14 -15.94
C LEU A 41 -11.65 -8.96 -16.04
N LEU A 42 -11.12 -8.75 -17.22
CA LEU A 42 -9.70 -8.48 -17.44
C LEU A 42 -9.28 -7.15 -16.79
N PHE A 43 -10.14 -6.12 -16.86
CA PHE A 43 -9.91 -4.84 -16.20
C PHE A 43 -9.87 -4.99 -14.66
N VAL A 44 -10.81 -5.76 -14.08
CA VAL A 44 -10.80 -6.05 -12.64
C VAL A 44 -9.54 -6.82 -12.24
N ALA A 45 -9.16 -7.85 -13.01
CA ALA A 45 -7.93 -8.60 -12.77
C ALA A 45 -6.69 -7.69 -12.84
N TYR A 46 -6.62 -6.79 -13.82
CA TYR A 46 -5.58 -5.77 -13.93
C TYR A 46 -5.52 -4.88 -12.68
N GLN A 47 -6.65 -4.32 -12.25
CA GLN A 47 -6.71 -3.42 -11.10
C GLN A 47 -6.32 -4.11 -9.79
N LEU A 48 -6.66 -5.38 -9.61
CA LEU A 48 -6.40 -6.09 -8.35
C LEU A 48 -5.03 -6.76 -8.28
N TRP A 49 -4.46 -7.15 -9.41
CA TRP A 49 -3.22 -7.92 -9.44
C TRP A 49 -2.05 -7.14 -10.04
N TRP A 50 -2.22 -6.57 -11.24
CA TRP A 50 -1.11 -5.91 -11.94
C TRP A 50 -0.61 -4.66 -11.21
N THR A 51 -1.53 -3.85 -10.66
CA THR A 51 -1.16 -2.66 -9.87
C THR A 51 -0.31 -3.02 -8.67
N ASN A 52 -0.58 -4.16 -8.01
CA ASN A 52 0.22 -4.62 -6.88
C ASN A 52 1.61 -5.09 -7.32
N VAL A 53 1.72 -5.83 -8.43
CA VAL A 53 3.03 -6.26 -8.99
C VAL A 53 3.90 -5.05 -9.35
N VAL A 54 3.32 -4.01 -9.91
CA VAL A 54 4.05 -2.77 -10.24
C VAL A 54 4.48 -2.04 -8.97
N ALA A 55 3.59 -1.93 -7.98
CA ALA A 55 3.86 -1.29 -6.71
C ALA A 55 4.97 -2.01 -5.92
N ASP A 56 4.92 -3.34 -5.83
CA ASP A 56 5.93 -4.14 -5.15
C ASP A 56 7.32 -3.93 -5.76
N ARG A 57 7.42 -3.93 -7.10
CA ARG A 57 8.69 -3.63 -7.79
C ARG A 57 9.18 -2.21 -7.54
N ALA A 58 8.27 -1.24 -7.50
CA ALA A 58 8.61 0.14 -7.21
C ALA A 58 9.09 0.30 -5.75
N ALA A 59 8.47 -0.39 -4.80
CA ALA A 59 8.91 -0.44 -3.42
C ALA A 59 10.32 -1.07 -3.30
N ASP A 60 10.58 -2.20 -3.94
CA ASP A 60 11.90 -2.84 -3.96
C ASP A 60 12.99 -1.90 -4.48
N GLN A 61 12.71 -1.12 -5.53
CA GLN A 61 13.65 -0.12 -6.05
C GLN A 61 13.95 0.98 -5.02
N GLN A 62 12.94 1.43 -4.25
CA GLN A 62 13.14 2.39 -3.16
C GLN A 62 14.02 1.81 -2.04
N VAL A 63 13.79 0.55 -1.65
CA VAL A 63 14.61 -0.14 -0.65
C VAL A 63 16.07 -0.22 -1.09
N ILE A 64 16.32 -0.66 -2.32
CA ILE A 64 17.68 -0.76 -2.88
C ILE A 64 18.37 0.61 -2.89
N ALA A 65 17.69 1.64 -3.41
CA ALA A 65 18.24 2.99 -3.47
C ALA A 65 18.53 3.56 -2.08
N LEU A 66 17.66 3.31 -1.11
CA LEU A 66 17.83 3.75 0.27
C LEU A 66 19.01 3.05 0.95
N GLN A 67 19.12 1.73 0.83
CA GLN A 67 20.22 0.96 1.41
C GLN A 67 21.56 1.34 0.77
N ASP A 68 21.59 1.61 -0.54
CA ASP A 68 22.77 2.12 -1.22
C ASP A 68 23.18 3.51 -0.71
N SER A 69 22.19 4.38 -0.46
CA SER A 69 22.43 5.68 0.16
C SER A 69 23.00 5.58 1.58
N TRP A 70 22.54 4.59 2.38
CA TRP A 70 23.04 4.36 3.74
C TRP A 70 24.46 3.83 3.77
N SER A 71 24.90 3.10 2.74
CA SER A 71 26.26 2.59 2.63
C SER A 71 27.28 3.65 2.24
N ARG A 72 26.86 4.84 1.77
CA ARG A 72 27.76 5.94 1.42
C ARG A 72 28.11 6.79 2.63
N PRO A 73 29.35 7.35 2.72
CA PRO A 73 29.72 8.27 3.79
C PRO A 73 28.80 9.50 3.83
N PRO A 74 28.50 10.07 5.01
CA PRO A 74 27.65 11.24 5.17
C PRO A 74 28.08 12.47 4.34
N SER A 75 29.37 12.65 4.10
CA SER A 75 29.95 13.75 3.31
C SER A 75 29.57 13.73 1.82
N ALA A 76 29.03 12.64 1.30
CA ALA A 76 28.60 12.51 -0.09
C ALA A 76 27.09 12.83 -0.31
N GLN A 77 26.36 13.17 0.74
CA GLN A 77 24.93 13.51 0.67
C GLN A 77 24.77 15.02 0.72
N GLY A 78 24.08 15.57 -0.28
CA GLY A 78 23.78 16.99 -0.34
C GLY A 78 23.00 17.44 0.90
N GLU A 79 23.28 18.67 1.33
CA GLU A 79 22.75 19.34 2.51
C GLU A 79 21.21 19.27 2.56
N GLY A 80 20.68 18.38 3.43
CA GLY A 80 19.31 18.46 3.92
C GLY A 80 19.28 19.39 5.12
N GLU A 81 18.21 20.12 5.32
CA GLU A 81 18.01 21.02 6.45
C GLU A 81 18.13 20.23 7.77
N GLU A 82 19.17 20.54 8.59
CA GLU A 82 19.39 19.87 9.88
C GLU A 82 18.32 20.27 10.89
N VAL A 83 17.42 19.38 11.21
CA VAL A 83 16.50 19.55 12.33
C VAL A 83 17.14 18.98 13.60
N GLN A 84 17.51 19.86 14.52
CA GLN A 84 18.00 19.46 15.85
C GLN A 84 16.82 19.23 16.79
N GLU A 85 16.50 17.99 17.12
CA GLU A 85 15.87 17.64 18.42
C GLU A 85 16.11 16.17 18.78
N GLY A 86 16.72 15.96 19.94
CA GLY A 86 16.77 14.73 20.75
C GLY A 86 17.39 13.48 20.09
N ASN A 87 18.56 13.10 20.51
CA ASN A 87 19.30 11.86 20.20
C ASN A 87 19.67 11.59 18.72
N GLY A 88 20.29 12.54 18.06
CA GLY A 88 20.89 12.35 16.75
C GLY A 88 20.41 13.41 15.75
N LYS A 89 21.36 13.95 14.98
CA LYS A 89 21.06 14.85 13.87
C LYS A 89 20.36 14.06 12.75
N GLN A 90 19.03 14.08 12.71
CA GLN A 90 18.28 13.60 11.55
C GLN A 90 18.06 14.78 10.60
N ALA A 91 18.68 14.75 9.42
CA ALA A 91 18.33 15.67 8.35
C ALA A 91 16.91 15.35 7.86
N ARG A 92 16.09 16.38 7.59
CA ARG A 92 14.77 16.17 7.02
C ARG A 92 14.92 15.60 5.60
N PRO A 93 14.21 14.50 5.27
CA PRO A 93 14.28 13.91 3.95
C PRO A 93 13.75 14.86 2.87
N LYS A 94 14.18 14.69 1.62
CA LYS A 94 13.58 15.41 0.49
C LYS A 94 12.23 14.81 0.14
N LEU A 95 11.28 15.65 -0.28
CA LEU A 95 9.96 15.21 -0.70
C LEU A 95 10.06 14.10 -1.77
N GLY A 96 9.33 13.03 -1.54
CA GLY A 96 9.27 11.87 -2.42
C GLY A 96 10.41 10.86 -2.26
N ASP A 97 11.45 11.16 -1.47
CA ASP A 97 12.55 10.23 -1.21
C ASP A 97 12.20 9.27 -0.07
N ALA A 98 12.62 8.01 -0.20
CA ALA A 98 12.57 7.06 0.90
C ALA A 98 13.67 7.38 1.91
N PHE A 99 13.35 7.32 3.21
CA PHE A 99 14.29 7.63 4.30
C PHE A 99 14.31 6.61 5.44
N ALA A 100 13.30 5.74 5.50
CA ALA A 100 13.18 4.71 6.52
C ALA A 100 12.59 3.43 5.94
N LEU A 101 12.72 2.32 6.67
CA LEU A 101 12.05 1.06 6.40
C LEU A 101 11.16 0.69 7.58
N MET A 102 9.96 0.22 7.30
CA MET A 102 8.99 -0.19 8.34
C MET A 102 8.80 -1.70 8.37
N TYR A 103 8.68 -2.24 9.58
CA TYR A 103 8.44 -3.65 9.83
C TYR A 103 7.33 -3.79 10.86
N ILE A 104 6.29 -4.55 10.56
CA ILE A 104 5.19 -4.86 11.47
C ILE A 104 5.04 -6.38 11.52
N PRO A 105 5.51 -7.07 12.57
CA PRO A 105 5.51 -8.54 12.64
C PRO A 105 4.15 -9.17 12.38
N ARG A 106 3.06 -8.56 12.87
CA ARG A 106 1.70 -9.07 12.60
C ARG A 106 1.27 -8.91 11.14
N LEU A 107 1.87 -8.00 10.40
CA LEU A 107 1.62 -7.75 8.98
C LEU A 107 2.85 -8.10 8.12
N SER A 108 3.66 -9.07 8.54
CA SER A 108 4.96 -9.39 7.91
C SER A 108 4.86 -9.82 6.45
N ASP A 109 3.70 -10.30 6.02
CA ASP A 109 3.40 -10.63 4.63
C ASP A 109 3.28 -9.38 3.73
N LYS A 110 3.11 -8.19 4.31
CA LYS A 110 2.95 -6.91 3.60
C LYS A 110 3.89 -5.81 4.09
N VAL A 111 4.22 -5.79 5.37
CA VAL A 111 5.03 -4.72 5.97
C VAL A 111 6.28 -5.32 6.61
N TRP A 112 7.22 -5.75 5.75
CA TRP A 112 8.52 -6.27 6.18
C TRP A 112 9.64 -5.64 5.37
N GLY A 113 10.22 -4.57 5.90
CA GLY A 113 11.20 -3.74 5.17
C GLY A 113 10.53 -2.82 4.14
N MET A 114 9.26 -2.45 4.37
CA MET A 114 8.53 -1.56 3.48
C MET A 114 9.12 -0.14 3.53
N PRO A 115 9.45 0.50 2.39
CA PRO A 115 10.02 1.83 2.38
C PRO A 115 9.02 2.88 2.87
N VAL A 116 9.52 3.84 3.65
CA VAL A 116 8.78 5.03 4.09
C VAL A 116 9.31 6.23 3.32
N LEU A 117 8.43 6.89 2.58
CA LEU A 117 8.73 8.05 1.72
C LEU A 117 8.26 9.35 2.38
N GLU A 118 8.98 10.44 2.19
CA GLU A 118 8.62 11.78 2.70
C GLU A 118 7.53 12.42 1.82
N SER A 119 6.37 11.82 1.77
CA SER A 119 5.19 12.29 1.02
C SER A 119 3.99 11.40 1.28
N VAL A 120 2.78 11.97 1.18
CA VAL A 120 1.51 11.21 1.17
C VAL A 120 0.74 11.37 -0.14
N GLU A 121 1.41 11.85 -1.19
CA GLU A 121 0.85 11.93 -2.52
C GLU A 121 0.59 10.55 -3.12
N LEU A 122 -0.48 10.41 -3.90
CA LEU A 122 -0.89 9.09 -4.44
C LEU A 122 0.22 8.36 -5.22
N PRO A 123 1.05 9.03 -6.07
CA PRO A 123 2.15 8.35 -6.74
C PRO A 123 3.21 7.80 -5.78
N ASP A 124 3.42 8.44 -4.64
CA ASP A 124 4.40 8.03 -3.63
C ASP A 124 3.85 6.91 -2.76
N LEU A 125 2.57 6.98 -2.37
CA LEU A 125 1.87 5.90 -1.69
C LEU A 125 1.81 4.60 -2.52
N ALA A 126 1.91 4.68 -3.85
CA ALA A 126 2.03 3.50 -4.71
C ALA A 126 3.42 2.85 -4.68
N ARG A 127 4.42 3.48 -4.04
CA ARG A 127 5.80 3.00 -3.91
C ARG A 127 6.14 2.53 -2.50
N GLY A 128 5.23 2.70 -1.52
CA GLY A 128 5.46 2.31 -0.14
C GLY A 128 4.50 2.95 0.85
N ILE A 129 5.01 3.18 2.05
CA ILE A 129 4.32 3.90 3.12
C ILE A 129 4.71 5.38 3.01
N GLY A 130 3.75 6.29 3.07
CA GLY A 130 4.00 7.72 3.03
C GLY A 130 4.08 8.33 4.43
N HIS A 131 5.05 9.19 4.68
CA HIS A 131 5.12 10.03 5.87
C HIS A 131 4.46 11.37 5.58
N TYR A 132 3.70 11.90 6.54
CA TYR A 132 3.15 13.25 6.47
C TYR A 132 4.27 14.27 6.74
N PRO A 133 4.71 15.07 5.74
CA PRO A 133 5.92 15.91 5.85
C PRO A 133 5.87 16.95 6.96
N GLU A 134 4.68 17.38 7.37
CA GLU A 134 4.47 18.31 8.48
C GLU A 134 4.57 17.69 9.86
N THR A 135 4.69 16.36 9.95
CA THR A 135 4.78 15.65 11.24
C THR A 135 6.24 15.35 11.62
N GLN A 136 6.45 14.77 12.79
CA GLN A 136 7.78 14.48 13.31
C GLN A 136 8.42 13.27 12.66
N LEU A 137 9.75 13.25 12.58
CA LEU A 137 10.52 12.09 12.13
C LEU A 137 10.55 10.99 13.22
N PRO A 138 10.88 9.73 12.84
CA PRO A 138 10.94 8.64 13.81
C PRO A 138 11.81 8.96 15.02
N GLY A 139 11.32 8.66 16.21
CA GLY A 139 12.03 8.89 17.48
C GLY A 139 12.00 10.33 18.01
N GLN A 140 11.48 11.30 17.28
CA GLN A 140 11.32 12.67 17.77
C GLN A 140 10.12 12.79 18.74
N LYS A 141 10.14 13.82 19.61
CA LYS A 141 8.98 14.16 20.43
C LYS A 141 7.86 14.71 19.56
N GLY A 142 6.67 14.22 19.75
CA GLY A 142 5.50 14.48 18.94
C GLY A 142 5.06 13.23 18.20
N ASN A 143 4.53 13.34 17.00
CA ASN A 143 3.83 12.29 16.31
C ASN A 143 4.46 12.01 14.92
N PHE A 144 5.10 10.88 14.77
CA PHE A 144 5.53 10.34 13.47
C PHE A 144 4.31 9.72 12.77
N ALA A 145 3.69 10.46 11.86
CA ALA A 145 2.46 10.01 11.21
C ALA A 145 2.71 9.48 9.79
N VAL A 146 2.12 8.33 9.50
CA VAL A 146 2.26 7.67 8.20
C VAL A 146 0.92 7.23 7.63
N ALA A 147 0.85 7.17 6.30
CA ALA A 147 -0.29 6.65 5.54
C ALA A 147 0.13 5.52 4.61
N ALA A 148 -0.78 4.55 4.38
CA ALA A 148 -0.58 3.53 3.36
C ALA A 148 -1.90 3.05 2.77
N HIS A 149 -1.82 2.54 1.54
CA HIS A 149 -2.96 1.93 0.86
C HIS A 149 -3.46 0.67 1.57
N ARG A 150 -4.79 0.43 1.46
CA ARG A 150 -5.45 -0.76 2.01
C ARG A 150 -5.98 -1.73 0.95
N ALA A 151 -6.25 -1.27 -0.28
CA ALA A 151 -6.99 -2.04 -1.28
C ALA A 151 -6.24 -2.30 -2.59
N THR A 152 -5.32 -1.43 -2.98
CA THR A 152 -4.59 -1.45 -4.25
C THR A 152 -3.19 -0.90 -4.06
N ASN A 153 -2.35 -0.97 -5.13
CA ASN A 153 -1.01 -0.40 -5.14
C ASN A 153 -0.13 -0.93 -3.98
N GLY A 154 0.10 -2.25 -3.96
CA GLY A 154 0.91 -2.94 -2.95
C GLY A 154 0.17 -3.23 -1.65
N GLU A 155 -0.81 -2.41 -1.27
CA GLU A 155 -1.69 -2.60 -0.10
C GLU A 155 -0.93 -2.84 1.22
N PRO A 156 0.04 -1.99 1.64
CA PRO A 156 0.81 -2.27 2.85
C PRO A 156 -0.09 -2.46 4.08
N PHE A 157 -1.16 -1.67 4.22
CA PHE A 157 -2.10 -1.77 5.34
C PHE A 157 -3.38 -2.56 5.01
N ARG A 158 -3.29 -3.54 4.08
CA ARG A 158 -4.41 -4.41 3.71
C ARG A 158 -5.11 -5.02 4.90
N ASP A 159 -4.34 -5.60 5.79
CA ASP A 159 -4.80 -6.39 6.92
C ASP A 159 -4.65 -5.63 8.25
N VAL A 160 -4.83 -4.30 8.23
CA VAL A 160 -4.77 -3.42 9.41
C VAL A 160 -5.74 -3.85 10.52
N ASP A 161 -6.83 -4.50 10.15
CA ASP A 161 -7.82 -5.10 11.06
C ASP A 161 -7.28 -6.26 11.90
N ARG A 162 -6.13 -6.85 11.53
CA ARG A 162 -5.45 -7.87 12.34
C ARG A 162 -4.61 -7.28 13.47
N LEU A 163 -4.28 -5.99 13.42
CA LEU A 163 -3.50 -5.32 14.47
C LEU A 163 -4.22 -5.34 15.81
N GLN A 164 -3.45 -5.40 16.89
CA GLN A 164 -3.93 -5.44 18.26
C GLN A 164 -3.13 -4.49 19.14
N VAL A 165 -3.73 -4.03 20.22
CA VAL A 165 -3.02 -3.31 21.27
C VAL A 165 -1.85 -4.18 21.79
N GLY A 166 -0.67 -3.58 21.89
CA GLY A 166 0.57 -4.27 22.26
C GLY A 166 1.43 -4.72 21.07
N ASP A 167 0.90 -4.72 19.84
CA ASP A 167 1.69 -5.02 18.65
C ASP A 167 2.82 -4.00 18.47
N LYS A 168 3.90 -4.48 17.86
CA LYS A 168 5.11 -3.70 17.64
C LYS A 168 5.21 -3.22 16.20
N VAL A 169 5.63 -1.98 16.06
CA VAL A 169 6.04 -1.35 14.80
C VAL A 169 7.50 -0.97 14.92
N TYR A 170 8.33 -1.51 14.05
CA TYR A 170 9.75 -1.15 13.99
C TYR A 170 9.99 -0.23 12.81
N VAL A 171 10.74 0.84 13.04
CA VAL A 171 11.16 1.78 12.01
C VAL A 171 12.67 1.82 11.99
N GLU A 172 13.24 1.45 10.87
CA GLU A 172 14.67 1.47 10.61
C GLU A 172 15.04 2.75 9.88
N VAL A 173 15.97 3.49 10.42
CA VAL A 173 16.65 4.60 9.71
C VAL A 173 18.12 4.27 9.52
N ARG A 174 18.90 5.17 8.92
CA ARG A 174 20.32 4.95 8.63
C ARG A 174 21.08 4.37 9.84
N ASP A 175 21.00 5.03 11.00
CA ASP A 175 21.89 4.77 12.14
C ASP A 175 21.13 4.17 13.36
N SER A 176 19.81 4.04 13.29
CA SER A 176 18.99 3.65 14.44
C SER A 176 17.79 2.80 14.06
N TRP A 177 17.28 2.10 15.07
CA TRP A 177 15.99 1.43 15.05
C TRP A 177 15.09 2.03 16.13
N PHE A 178 13.83 2.21 15.83
CA PHE A 178 12.79 2.67 16.73
C PHE A 178 11.71 1.60 16.84
N GLU A 179 11.35 1.21 18.06
CA GLU A 179 10.22 0.32 18.32
C GLU A 179 9.08 1.14 18.93
N TYR A 180 7.93 1.08 18.30
CA TYR A 180 6.69 1.62 18.85
C TYR A 180 5.77 0.49 19.26
N THR A 181 5.03 0.68 20.35
CA THR A 181 3.99 -0.24 20.82
C THR A 181 2.63 0.36 20.56
N LEU A 182 1.78 -0.30 19.78
CA LEU A 182 0.42 0.15 19.52
C LEU A 182 -0.42 0.15 20.79
N LYS A 183 -1.17 1.22 21.02
CA LYS A 183 -1.92 1.49 22.25
C LYS A 183 -3.43 1.52 22.06
N ARG A 184 -3.88 2.07 20.96
CA ARG A 184 -5.31 2.21 20.63
C ARG A 184 -5.52 2.40 19.14
N ASP A 185 -6.76 2.15 18.71
CA ASP A 185 -7.22 2.46 17.37
C ASP A 185 -8.56 3.19 17.38
N GLN A 186 -8.91 3.77 16.27
CA GLN A 186 -10.21 4.41 16.06
C GLN A 186 -10.52 4.53 14.57
N ILE A 187 -11.81 4.42 14.23
CA ILE A 187 -12.31 4.76 12.90
C ILE A 187 -12.86 6.18 12.97
N VAL A 188 -12.36 7.05 12.07
CA VAL A 188 -12.66 8.48 12.05
C VAL A 188 -13.10 8.94 10.66
N SER A 189 -13.60 10.18 10.56
CA SER A 189 -13.87 10.82 9.28
C SER A 189 -12.57 11.13 8.51
N PRO A 190 -12.58 11.13 7.17
CA PRO A 190 -11.41 11.56 6.38
C PRO A 190 -10.97 13.00 6.63
N GLN A 191 -11.85 13.84 7.19
CA GLN A 191 -11.61 15.23 7.52
C GLN A 191 -10.99 15.44 8.92
N ASP A 192 -10.89 14.39 9.72
CA ASP A 192 -10.35 14.44 11.09
C ASP A 192 -8.81 14.54 11.08
N GLY A 193 -8.29 15.72 10.72
CA GLY A 193 -6.84 15.99 10.65
C GLY A 193 -6.12 15.90 11.99
N TRP A 194 -6.84 16.10 13.10
CA TRP A 194 -6.29 16.05 14.46
C TRP A 194 -5.59 14.72 14.80
N VAL A 195 -5.86 13.67 14.05
CA VAL A 195 -5.28 12.34 14.28
C VAL A 195 -3.77 12.30 14.08
N ILE A 196 -3.23 13.22 13.29
CA ILE A 196 -1.79 13.36 13.03
C ILE A 196 -1.14 14.54 13.76
N ASP A 197 -1.89 15.30 14.58
CA ASP A 197 -1.33 16.37 15.40
C ASP A 197 -0.17 15.87 16.27
N PRO A 198 0.76 16.74 16.69
CA PRO A 198 1.86 16.37 17.57
C PRO A 198 1.42 15.69 18.87
N VAL A 199 0.21 16.05 19.37
CA VAL A 199 -0.51 15.37 20.46
C VAL A 199 -1.94 15.11 19.96
N PRO A 200 -2.25 13.92 19.41
CA PRO A 200 -3.54 13.65 18.81
C PRO A 200 -4.72 13.82 19.77
N GLY A 201 -5.64 14.72 19.40
CA GLY A 201 -6.83 15.05 20.20
C GLY A 201 -6.62 16.18 21.23
N GLU A 202 -5.43 16.76 21.33
CA GLU A 202 -5.11 17.87 22.23
C GLU A 202 -4.50 19.06 21.47
N PRO A 203 -5.31 19.86 20.77
CA PRO A 203 -4.82 20.97 19.94
C PRO A 203 -4.00 21.97 20.77
N GLY A 204 -2.78 22.29 20.31
CA GLY A 204 -1.89 23.24 20.96
C GLY A 204 -1.12 22.69 22.17
N ALA A 205 -1.33 21.44 22.56
CA ALA A 205 -0.53 20.80 23.60
C ALA A 205 0.94 20.65 23.15
N LYS A 206 1.86 20.86 24.07
CA LYS A 206 3.29 20.61 23.80
C LYS A 206 3.58 19.12 23.86
N PRO A 207 4.18 18.55 22.81
CA PRO A 207 4.47 17.13 22.80
C PRO A 207 5.58 16.80 23.81
N VAL A 208 5.32 15.82 24.66
CA VAL A 208 6.29 15.25 25.61
C VAL A 208 6.64 13.81 25.25
N GLU A 209 5.73 13.12 24.62
CA GLU A 209 5.86 11.73 24.18
C GLU A 209 6.39 11.63 22.74
N ARG A 210 6.80 10.44 22.36
CA ARG A 210 7.21 10.10 21.00
C ARG A 210 6.21 9.10 20.45
N LEU A 211 5.32 9.58 19.59
CA LEU A 211 4.18 8.84 19.09
C LEU A 211 4.42 8.38 17.66
N ILE A 212 3.66 7.35 17.28
CA ILE A 212 3.45 6.94 15.89
C ILE A 212 1.96 6.93 15.60
N THR A 213 1.58 7.39 14.40
CA THR A 213 0.21 7.24 13.88
C THR A 213 0.26 6.49 12.55
N LEU A 214 -0.50 5.40 12.44
CA LEU A 214 -0.73 4.69 11.19
C LEU A 214 -2.12 5.06 10.68
N THR A 215 -2.23 5.53 9.44
CA THR A 215 -3.50 5.91 8.82
C THR A 215 -3.76 5.11 7.56
N THR A 216 -5.00 4.65 7.37
CA THR A 216 -5.40 3.98 6.13
C THR A 216 -6.89 4.15 5.83
N CYS A 217 -7.28 3.85 4.60
CA CYS A 217 -8.67 3.89 4.18
C CYS A 217 -9.52 2.80 4.86
N ASN A 218 -10.78 3.15 5.18
CA ASN A 218 -11.78 2.22 5.71
C ASN A 218 -13.18 2.57 5.17
N PRO A 219 -14.07 1.59 4.90
CA PRO A 219 -13.74 0.18 4.72
C PRO A 219 -12.80 -0.03 3.51
N ARG A 220 -12.19 -1.21 3.39
CA ARG A 220 -11.14 -1.51 2.40
C ARG A 220 -11.48 -1.08 0.97
N TRP A 221 -12.71 -1.31 0.52
CA TRP A 221 -13.15 -1.07 -0.87
C TRP A 221 -13.99 0.21 -1.06
N ALA A 222 -14.36 0.91 0.03
CA ALA A 222 -15.20 2.11 -0.05
C ALA A 222 -14.50 3.41 0.36
N SER A 223 -13.50 3.34 1.24
CA SER A 223 -12.66 4.49 1.68
C SER A 223 -13.45 5.67 2.27
N THR A 224 -14.64 5.41 2.82
CA THR A 224 -15.54 6.45 3.37
C THR A 224 -15.09 6.99 4.71
N THR A 225 -14.26 6.24 5.44
CA THR A 225 -13.66 6.61 6.72
C THR A 225 -12.16 6.34 6.68
N ARG A 226 -11.48 6.60 7.81
CA ARG A 226 -10.07 6.24 8.02
C ARG A 226 -9.96 5.36 9.23
N TRP A 227 -9.11 4.34 9.16
CA TRP A 227 -8.71 3.54 10.32
C TRP A 227 -7.36 4.04 10.79
N ILE A 228 -7.32 4.44 12.05
CA ILE A 228 -6.16 5.04 12.69
C ILE A 228 -5.69 4.11 13.79
N TRP A 229 -4.38 3.90 13.87
CA TRP A 229 -3.71 3.29 15.00
C TRP A 229 -2.71 4.27 15.58
N TRP A 230 -2.66 4.39 16.90
CA TRP A 230 -1.65 5.16 17.62
C TRP A 230 -0.79 4.24 18.47
N GLY A 231 0.50 4.55 18.54
CA GLY A 231 1.48 3.87 19.36
C GLY A 231 2.46 4.85 20.00
N GLU A 232 3.19 4.36 20.99
CA GLU A 232 4.22 5.09 21.72
C GLU A 232 5.57 4.42 21.53
N LEU A 233 6.65 5.23 21.43
CA LEU A 233 8.01 4.73 21.38
C LEU A 233 8.31 3.93 22.66
N SER A 234 8.68 2.68 22.49
CA SER A 234 8.99 1.76 23.59
C SER A 234 10.47 1.41 23.69
N ASN A 235 11.22 1.51 22.59
CA ASN A 235 12.65 1.27 22.60
C ASN A 235 13.37 1.93 21.40
N THR A 236 14.68 2.12 21.55
CA THR A 236 15.58 2.65 20.50
C THR A 236 16.89 1.87 20.54
N TRP A 237 17.43 1.52 19.38
CA TRP A 237 18.73 0.89 19.23
C TRP A 237 19.62 1.70 18.28
N ASP A 238 20.86 1.88 18.65
CA ASP A 238 21.91 2.38 17.78
C ASP A 238 22.50 1.21 16.97
N LYS A 239 22.53 1.30 15.66
CA LYS A 239 23.05 0.24 14.80
C LYS A 239 24.55 -0.02 14.96
N ALA A 240 25.31 0.97 15.43
CA ALA A 240 26.75 0.83 15.64
C ALA A 240 27.10 0.05 16.91
N THR A 241 26.26 0.13 17.95
CA THR A 241 26.55 -0.40 19.29
C THR A 241 25.63 -1.53 19.70
N ASP A 242 24.41 -1.53 19.23
CA ASP A 242 23.36 -2.40 19.70
C ASP A 242 23.15 -3.61 18.76
N LYS A 243 22.63 -4.70 19.34
CA LYS A 243 22.19 -5.85 18.54
C LYS A 243 20.83 -5.53 17.92
N LEU A 244 20.60 -6.06 16.72
CA LEU A 244 19.29 -6.00 16.04
C LEU A 244 18.18 -6.46 16.98
N PRO A 245 16.98 -5.82 16.93
CA PRO A 245 15.80 -6.27 17.65
C PRO A 245 15.51 -7.76 17.39
N ALA A 246 15.18 -8.51 18.42
CA ALA A 246 15.00 -9.96 18.31
C ALA A 246 13.91 -10.35 17.28
N ALA A 247 12.83 -9.56 17.20
CA ALA A 247 11.75 -9.76 16.24
C ALA A 247 12.24 -9.62 14.79
N ILE A 248 13.17 -8.68 14.53
CA ILE A 248 13.75 -8.46 13.19
C ILE A 248 14.69 -9.60 12.81
N LYS A 249 15.43 -10.16 13.79
CA LYS A 249 16.29 -11.32 13.55
C LYS A 249 15.51 -12.58 13.19
N ALA A 250 14.34 -12.78 13.83
CA ALA A 250 13.52 -13.97 13.64
C ALA A 250 12.78 -13.98 12.28
N GLY A 251 12.62 -12.83 11.63
CA GLY A 251 11.95 -12.70 10.35
C GLY A 251 12.88 -12.62 9.13
N ARG A 252 14.20 -12.80 9.32
CA ARG A 252 15.21 -12.86 8.25
C ARG A 252 15.49 -14.27 7.78
#